data_63b628c78efe2beb8a106b04d28bb210
#
_entry.id   63b628c78efe2beb8a106b04d28bb210
#
_cell.length_a   1.000
_cell.length_b   1.000
_cell.length_c   1.000
_cell.angle_alpha   90.00
_cell.angle_beta   90.00
_cell.angle_gamma   90.00
#
_symmetry.space_group_name_H-M   'P 1'
#
loop_
_entity.id
_entity.type
_entity.pdbx_description
1 polymer ?
#
loop_
_entity_poly.entity_id
_entity_poly.type
_entity_poly.pdbx_seq_one_letter_code
_entity_poly.pdbx_strand_id
1 'polypeptide(L)'
;RVRSSAASDVYKRQALDALRKKMPVRDFYEKEGDIFSRFNGFGLRGEDEAFYQYYRDKVSIHFDSVSGISNLSVTSFNAGESQKINNALLKQGEVLINQLNERARQDTIRYAQEVVNSAEEKVKEASAQLTKFRVSNGIFDLKAQSDVQMGLVSKLQDELIVIQTQLDQVKAVTPENPQIPGLIAREKSLRKEISQQMKAISGGGEGSLSNQAAEYQRVYLENELAEKQLAAAMTSLESAKAEADRQQLYLEVISQPNKPDLAHEPNRLYNIVATFVIGLIVYGIAVLLSASIREHKN
;
A
#
# COMPACT_ATOMS: atom_id res chain seq x y z
N ARG A 1 6.78 21.77 13.69
CA ARG A 1 5.56 22.20 14.43
C ARG A 1 4.56 22.99 13.58
N VAL A 2 4.98 23.73 12.54
CA VAL A 2 4.08 24.55 11.71
C VAL A 2 3.20 23.70 10.77
N ARG A 3 3.67 22.54 10.29
CA ARG A 3 2.89 21.68 9.37
C ARG A 3 1.71 20.94 10.01
N SER A 4 1.77 20.62 11.30
CA SER A 4 0.67 19.94 12.00
C SER A 4 -0.51 20.88 12.33
N SER A 5 -0.26 22.17 12.54
CA SER A 5 -1.31 23.15 12.79
C SER A 5 -2.14 23.45 11.54
N ALA A 6 -1.50 23.60 10.36
CA ALA A 6 -2.20 23.90 9.12
C ALA A 6 -3.14 22.76 8.68
N ALA A 7 -2.73 21.50 8.79
CA ALA A 7 -3.59 20.35 8.49
C ALA A 7 -4.79 20.27 9.44
N SER A 8 -4.56 20.47 10.75
CA SER A 8 -5.63 20.51 11.77
C SER A 8 -6.65 21.62 11.48
N ASP A 9 -6.19 22.79 11.05
CA ASP A 9 -7.08 23.92 10.73
C ASP A 9 -7.93 23.66 9.48
N VAL A 10 -7.36 23.03 8.46
CA VAL A 10 -8.13 22.62 7.26
C VAL A 10 -9.25 21.67 7.61
N TYR A 11 -8.99 20.63 8.42
CA TYR A 11 -10.02 19.68 8.84
C TYR A 11 -11.12 20.31 9.72
N LYS A 12 -10.74 21.19 10.63
CA LYS A 12 -11.70 21.92 11.45
C LYS A 12 -12.62 22.80 10.62
N ARG A 13 -12.07 23.46 9.60
CA ARG A 13 -12.85 24.26 8.64
C ARG A 13 -13.82 23.41 7.84
N GLN A 14 -13.37 22.26 7.31
CA GLN A 14 -14.25 21.32 6.60
C GLN A 14 -15.38 20.80 7.49
N ALA A 15 -15.08 20.52 8.76
CA ALA A 15 -16.09 20.10 9.73
C ALA A 15 -17.15 21.21 9.97
N LEU A 16 -16.73 22.46 10.10
CA LEU A 16 -17.64 23.59 10.22
C LEU A 16 -18.51 23.78 8.96
N ASP A 17 -17.93 23.70 7.77
CA ASP A 17 -18.65 23.82 6.51
C ASP A 17 -19.69 22.71 6.33
N ALA A 18 -19.35 21.48 6.74
CA ALA A 18 -20.29 20.37 6.75
C ALA A 18 -21.43 20.54 7.78
N LEU A 19 -21.13 21.14 8.93
CA LEU A 19 -22.15 21.52 9.93
C LEU A 19 -23.09 22.60 9.41
N ARG A 20 -22.55 23.66 8.80
CA ARG A 20 -23.35 24.77 8.22
C ARG A 20 -24.34 24.31 7.17
N LYS A 21 -24.03 23.24 6.42
CA LYS A 21 -24.95 22.62 5.46
C LYS A 21 -26.13 21.89 6.13
N LYS A 22 -25.97 21.45 7.38
CA LYS A 22 -26.99 20.65 8.10
C LYS A 22 -27.78 21.46 9.11
N MET A 23 -27.22 22.52 9.66
CA MET A 23 -27.84 23.33 10.68
C MET A 23 -27.34 24.79 10.63
N PRO A 24 -28.11 25.77 11.08
CA PRO A 24 -27.74 27.18 11.07
C PRO A 24 -26.81 27.52 12.25
N VAL A 25 -25.60 26.90 12.26
CA VAL A 25 -24.63 27.05 13.36
C VAL A 25 -24.28 28.51 13.63
N ARG A 26 -24.22 29.33 12.59
CA ARG A 26 -23.91 30.75 12.71
C ARG A 26 -25.00 31.49 13.51
N ASP A 27 -26.25 31.19 13.22
CA ASP A 27 -27.41 31.80 13.91
C ASP A 27 -27.39 31.50 15.41
N PHE A 28 -26.94 30.32 15.83
CA PHE A 28 -26.83 29.95 17.24
C PHE A 28 -25.84 30.84 18.03
N TYR A 29 -24.85 31.41 17.34
CA TYR A 29 -23.87 32.28 17.95
C TYR A 29 -24.09 33.77 17.68
N GLU A 30 -24.94 34.17 16.72
CA GLU A 30 -25.24 35.55 16.42
C GLU A 30 -26.50 36.07 17.18
N LYS A 31 -27.51 35.21 17.37
CA LYS A 31 -28.82 35.62 17.89
C LYS A 31 -28.93 35.52 19.40
N GLU A 32 -28.19 34.62 20.03
CA GLU A 32 -28.19 34.41 21.47
C GLU A 32 -26.94 34.97 22.13
N GLY A 33 -27.01 35.28 23.41
CA GLY A 33 -25.93 35.85 24.21
C GLY A 33 -25.91 37.37 24.27
N ASP A 34 -24.98 37.90 25.08
CA ASP A 34 -24.80 39.35 25.22
C ASP A 34 -23.99 39.96 24.06
N ILE A 35 -23.97 41.27 23.93
CA ILE A 35 -23.31 41.99 22.84
C ILE A 35 -21.80 41.72 22.78
N PHE A 36 -21.16 41.38 23.90
CA PHE A 36 -19.74 41.16 24.01
C PHE A 36 -19.35 39.70 23.71
N SER A 37 -20.19 38.75 24.09
CA SER A 37 -19.90 37.30 23.99
C SER A 37 -20.42 36.67 22.69
N ARG A 38 -21.48 37.22 22.09
CA ARG A 38 -22.03 36.71 20.82
C ARG A 38 -21.13 37.03 19.62
N PHE A 39 -21.18 36.21 18.59
CA PHE A 39 -20.50 36.52 17.35
C PHE A 39 -21.09 37.78 16.72
N ASN A 40 -20.21 38.65 16.22
CA ASN A 40 -20.61 39.90 15.52
C ASN A 40 -21.58 40.80 16.29
N GLY A 41 -21.50 40.85 17.64
CA GLY A 41 -22.41 41.62 18.49
C GLY A 41 -22.46 43.12 18.18
N PHE A 42 -21.39 43.71 17.67
CA PHE A 42 -21.30 45.11 17.26
C PHE A 42 -21.49 45.31 15.74
N GLY A 43 -21.77 44.26 14.95
CA GLY A 43 -21.94 44.36 13.50
C GLY A 43 -20.67 44.67 12.70
N LEU A 44 -19.47 44.56 13.31
CA LEU A 44 -18.19 44.96 12.72
C LEU A 44 -17.41 43.84 12.04
N ARG A 45 -17.74 42.56 12.31
CA ARG A 45 -17.00 41.38 11.82
C ARG A 45 -17.97 40.28 11.39
N GLY A 46 -18.52 40.46 10.19
CA GLY A 46 -19.47 39.52 9.60
C GLY A 46 -18.87 38.50 8.63
N GLU A 47 -17.53 38.51 8.43
CA GLU A 47 -16.85 37.63 7.48
C GLU A 47 -16.83 36.17 8.00
N ASP A 48 -16.84 35.22 7.06
CA ASP A 48 -16.78 33.80 7.35
C ASP A 48 -15.49 33.38 8.06
N GLU A 49 -14.38 34.06 7.77
CA GLU A 49 -13.09 33.84 8.46
C GLU A 49 -13.15 34.24 9.94
N ALA A 50 -13.80 35.37 10.24
CA ALA A 50 -13.99 35.82 11.60
C ALA A 50 -14.91 34.83 12.37
N PHE A 51 -15.93 34.29 11.70
CA PHE A 51 -16.79 33.26 12.31
C PHE A 51 -16.01 31.96 12.55
N TYR A 52 -15.15 31.53 11.64
CA TYR A 52 -14.30 30.34 11.86
C TYR A 52 -13.40 30.50 13.07
N GLN A 53 -12.74 31.65 13.24
CA GLN A 53 -11.89 31.93 14.40
C GLN A 53 -12.69 31.89 15.70
N TYR A 54 -13.89 32.52 15.71
CA TYR A 54 -14.77 32.49 16.86
C TYR A 54 -15.24 31.07 17.20
N TYR A 55 -15.67 30.30 16.19
CA TYR A 55 -16.11 28.93 16.35
C TYR A 55 -15.01 28.01 16.87
N ARG A 56 -13.77 28.19 16.42
CA ARG A 56 -12.61 27.43 16.87
C ARG A 56 -12.40 27.52 18.38
N ASP A 57 -12.69 28.66 18.97
CA ASP A 57 -12.56 28.88 20.42
C ASP A 57 -13.74 28.27 21.19
N LYS A 58 -14.86 27.98 20.52
CA LYS A 58 -16.05 27.36 21.10
C LYS A 58 -16.08 25.84 21.00
N VAL A 59 -15.21 25.25 20.17
CA VAL A 59 -15.11 23.80 19.99
C VAL A 59 -13.69 23.35 20.25
N SER A 60 -13.51 22.54 21.26
CA SER A 60 -12.21 22.00 21.65
C SER A 60 -12.23 20.47 21.70
N ILE A 61 -11.12 19.86 21.27
CA ILE A 61 -10.86 18.45 21.43
C ILE A 61 -9.62 18.32 22.31
N HIS A 62 -9.79 17.67 23.44
CA HIS A 62 -8.70 17.36 24.35
C HIS A 62 -8.42 15.87 24.34
N PHE A 63 -7.23 15.47 23.92
CA PHE A 63 -6.77 14.09 23.94
C PHE A 63 -5.96 13.84 25.21
N ASP A 64 -6.44 12.93 26.04
CA ASP A 64 -5.70 12.46 27.20
C ASP A 64 -4.81 11.27 26.79
N SER A 65 -3.51 11.48 26.80
CA SER A 65 -2.52 10.48 26.41
C SER A 65 -2.40 9.31 27.40
N VAL A 66 -2.89 9.47 28.62
CA VAL A 66 -2.83 8.42 29.67
C VAL A 66 -3.98 7.45 29.51
N SER A 67 -5.19 7.97 29.35
CA SER A 67 -6.39 7.14 29.16
C SER A 67 -6.64 6.75 27.68
N GLY A 68 -6.00 7.45 26.72
CA GLY A 68 -6.29 7.30 25.29
C GLY A 68 -7.64 7.87 24.84
N ILE A 69 -8.31 8.61 25.73
CA ILE A 69 -9.67 9.14 25.48
C ILE A 69 -9.59 10.55 24.92
N SER A 70 -10.39 10.81 23.88
CA SER A 70 -10.59 12.14 23.32
C SER A 70 -11.88 12.75 23.85
N ASN A 71 -11.81 13.90 24.50
CA ASN A 71 -12.94 14.66 24.99
C ASN A 71 -13.29 15.77 24.01
N LEU A 72 -14.47 15.72 23.42
CA LEU A 72 -15.02 16.76 22.56
C LEU A 72 -15.90 17.69 23.41
N SER A 73 -15.53 18.97 23.50
CA SER A 73 -16.28 19.99 24.20
C SER A 73 -16.80 21.05 23.23
N VAL A 74 -18.09 21.36 23.33
CA VAL A 74 -18.77 22.38 22.53
C VAL A 74 -19.43 23.36 23.49
N THR A 75 -19.11 24.64 23.36
CA THR A 75 -19.72 25.73 24.13
C THR A 75 -20.66 26.53 23.24
N SER A 76 -21.91 26.67 23.65
CA SER A 76 -22.94 27.50 23.01
C SER A 76 -23.75 28.24 24.08
N PHE A 77 -24.55 29.22 23.67
CA PHE A 77 -25.42 29.96 24.60
C PHE A 77 -26.64 29.15 25.07
N ASN A 78 -26.97 28.10 24.30
CA ASN A 78 -28.08 27.22 24.60
C ASN A 78 -27.60 25.76 24.73
N ALA A 79 -27.93 25.10 25.83
CA ALA A 79 -27.54 23.72 26.10
C ALA A 79 -28.05 22.74 25.01
N GLY A 80 -29.22 22.97 24.46
CA GLY A 80 -29.74 22.14 23.36
C GLY A 80 -28.99 22.31 22.06
N GLU A 81 -28.51 23.50 21.75
CA GLU A 81 -27.69 23.78 20.57
C GLU A 81 -26.29 23.19 20.71
N SER A 82 -25.66 23.36 21.89
CA SER A 82 -24.39 22.74 22.23
C SER A 82 -24.45 21.22 22.02
N GLN A 83 -25.48 20.56 22.53
CA GLN A 83 -25.70 19.13 22.33
C GLN A 83 -25.90 18.75 20.86
N LYS A 84 -26.67 19.53 20.09
CA LYS A 84 -26.87 19.27 18.64
C LYS A 84 -25.58 19.37 17.85
N ILE A 85 -24.78 20.41 18.11
CA ILE A 85 -23.46 20.59 17.46
C ILE A 85 -22.53 19.43 17.81
N ASN A 86 -22.47 19.05 19.09
CA ASN A 86 -21.61 17.96 19.57
C ASN A 86 -21.99 16.62 18.91
N ASN A 87 -23.28 16.26 18.92
CA ASN A 87 -23.78 15.06 18.24
C ASN A 87 -23.47 15.05 16.75
N ALA A 88 -23.60 16.19 16.08
CA ALA A 88 -23.31 16.28 14.65
C ALA A 88 -21.82 16.15 14.37
N LEU A 89 -20.93 16.69 15.22
CA LEU A 89 -19.49 16.52 15.11
C LEU A 89 -19.06 15.08 15.37
N LEU A 90 -19.60 14.40 16.36
CA LEU A 90 -19.37 12.98 16.61
C LEU A 90 -19.74 12.13 15.40
N LYS A 91 -20.92 12.36 14.84
CA LYS A 91 -21.37 11.66 13.64
C LYS A 91 -20.49 11.94 12.41
N GLN A 92 -19.98 13.16 12.27
CA GLN A 92 -19.01 13.49 11.22
C GLN A 92 -17.67 12.78 11.44
N GLY A 93 -17.19 12.69 12.67
CA GLY A 93 -16.00 11.94 13.06
C GLY A 93 -16.13 10.46 12.71
N GLU A 94 -17.24 9.83 13.04
CA GLU A 94 -17.54 8.45 12.70
C GLU A 94 -17.51 8.20 11.17
N VAL A 95 -18.19 9.05 10.41
CA VAL A 95 -18.20 8.98 8.95
C VAL A 95 -16.78 9.13 8.38
N LEU A 96 -16.00 10.07 8.91
CA LEU A 96 -14.62 10.29 8.46
C LEU A 96 -13.73 9.08 8.75
N ILE A 97 -13.81 8.50 9.94
CA ILE A 97 -13.05 7.29 10.30
C ILE A 97 -13.42 6.13 9.39
N ASN A 98 -14.72 5.92 9.13
CA ASN A 98 -15.17 4.87 8.22
C ASN A 98 -14.67 5.09 6.78
N GLN A 99 -14.64 6.34 6.30
CA GLN A 99 -14.07 6.66 4.99
C GLN A 99 -12.55 6.42 4.93
N LEU A 100 -11.82 6.75 6.00
CA LEU A 100 -10.39 6.51 6.10
C LEU A 100 -10.07 5.01 6.11
N ASN A 101 -10.83 4.23 6.87
CA ASN A 101 -10.71 2.78 6.90
C ASN A 101 -10.95 2.17 5.52
N GLU A 102 -12.03 2.58 4.84
CA GLU A 102 -12.35 2.06 3.51
C GLU A 102 -11.28 2.40 2.48
N ARG A 103 -10.74 3.63 2.50
CA ARG A 103 -9.61 4.00 1.63
C ARG A 103 -8.36 3.19 1.94
N ALA A 104 -7.99 3.07 3.22
CA ALA A 104 -6.82 2.30 3.62
C ALA A 104 -6.94 0.83 3.18
N ARG A 105 -8.14 0.24 3.37
CA ARG A 105 -8.47 -1.12 2.93
C ARG A 105 -8.30 -1.28 1.42
N GLN A 106 -8.91 -0.37 0.65
CA GLN A 106 -8.83 -0.39 -0.81
C GLN A 106 -7.40 -0.20 -1.33
N ASP A 107 -6.63 0.71 -0.73
CA ASP A 107 -5.24 0.97 -1.12
C ASP A 107 -4.36 -0.27 -0.87
N THR A 108 -4.52 -0.94 0.27
CA THR A 108 -3.79 -2.17 0.62
C THR A 108 -4.11 -3.30 -0.35
N ILE A 109 -5.40 -3.54 -0.62
CA ILE A 109 -5.85 -4.60 -1.54
C ILE A 109 -5.42 -4.28 -2.97
N ARG A 110 -5.54 -3.02 -3.41
CA ARG A 110 -5.14 -2.61 -4.76
C ARG A 110 -3.67 -2.88 -5.02
N TYR A 111 -2.78 -2.49 -4.09
CA TYR A 111 -1.36 -2.76 -4.21
C TYR A 111 -1.06 -4.25 -4.36
N ALA A 112 -1.65 -5.09 -3.50
CA ALA A 112 -1.46 -6.53 -3.57
C ALA A 112 -2.01 -7.13 -4.88
N GLN A 113 -3.12 -6.61 -5.41
CA GLN A 113 -3.70 -7.01 -6.70
C GLN A 113 -2.79 -6.61 -7.87
N GLU A 114 -2.17 -5.44 -7.85
CA GLU A 114 -1.19 -5.02 -8.85
C GLU A 114 0.02 -5.97 -8.91
N VAL A 115 0.47 -6.46 -7.75
CA VAL A 115 1.54 -7.47 -7.68
C VAL A 115 1.11 -8.79 -8.32
N VAL A 116 -0.13 -9.25 -8.08
CA VAL A 116 -0.69 -10.45 -8.74
C VAL A 116 -0.75 -10.26 -10.25
N ASN A 117 -1.32 -9.16 -10.72
CA ASN A 117 -1.42 -8.87 -12.16
C ASN A 117 -0.04 -8.85 -12.86
N SER A 118 0.96 -8.27 -12.17
CA SER A 118 2.35 -8.28 -12.67
C SER A 118 2.95 -9.68 -12.72
N ALA A 119 2.63 -10.54 -11.74
CA ALA A 119 3.09 -11.92 -11.72
C ALA A 119 2.38 -12.78 -12.79
N GLU A 120 1.10 -12.56 -13.02
CA GLU A 120 0.34 -13.21 -14.12
C GLU A 120 0.93 -12.90 -15.49
N GLU A 121 1.30 -11.64 -15.75
CA GLU A 121 1.91 -11.27 -17.02
C GLU A 121 3.28 -11.93 -17.19
N LYS A 122 4.09 -12.03 -16.12
CA LYS A 122 5.36 -12.78 -16.16
C LYS A 122 5.17 -14.26 -16.48
N VAL A 123 4.16 -14.91 -15.89
CA VAL A 123 3.83 -16.31 -16.19
C VAL A 123 3.46 -16.45 -17.67
N LYS A 124 2.63 -15.57 -18.18
CA LYS A 124 2.22 -15.55 -19.58
C LYS A 124 3.41 -15.38 -20.53
N GLU A 125 4.32 -14.45 -20.23
CA GLU A 125 5.54 -14.24 -21.01
C GLU A 125 6.46 -15.45 -20.97
N ALA A 126 6.75 -15.99 -19.79
CA ALA A 126 7.63 -17.14 -19.60
C ALA A 126 7.04 -18.41 -20.27
N SER A 127 5.74 -18.65 -20.12
CA SER A 127 5.03 -19.75 -20.78
C SER A 127 5.04 -19.63 -22.31
N ALA A 128 4.86 -18.40 -22.82
CA ALA A 128 4.95 -18.14 -24.26
C ALA A 128 6.37 -18.40 -24.78
N GLN A 129 7.43 -18.01 -24.03
CA GLN A 129 8.83 -18.29 -24.41
C GLN A 129 9.12 -19.78 -24.39
N LEU A 130 8.67 -20.52 -23.38
CA LEU A 130 8.81 -21.97 -23.31
C LEU A 130 8.09 -22.66 -24.47
N THR A 131 6.88 -22.24 -24.78
CA THR A 131 6.11 -22.77 -25.91
C THR A 131 6.80 -22.48 -27.25
N LYS A 132 7.25 -21.24 -27.45
CA LYS A 132 8.01 -20.85 -28.64
C LYS A 132 9.26 -21.67 -28.79
N PHE A 133 10.01 -21.89 -27.70
CA PHE A 133 11.21 -22.72 -27.72
C PHE A 133 10.89 -24.15 -28.14
N ARG A 134 9.84 -24.77 -27.58
CA ARG A 134 9.38 -26.13 -27.91
C ARG A 134 9.01 -26.26 -29.39
N VAL A 135 8.23 -25.30 -29.88
CA VAL A 135 7.77 -25.33 -31.31
C VAL A 135 8.95 -25.10 -32.26
N SER A 136 9.82 -24.12 -32.02
CA SER A 136 10.92 -23.78 -32.92
C SER A 136 11.99 -24.87 -32.98
N ASN A 137 12.19 -25.63 -31.93
CA ASN A 137 13.19 -26.71 -31.89
C ASN A 137 12.60 -28.11 -32.06
N GLY A 138 11.26 -28.23 -32.25
CA GLY A 138 10.57 -29.53 -32.41
C GLY A 138 10.70 -30.40 -31.14
N ILE A 139 10.88 -29.83 -29.97
CA ILE A 139 11.17 -30.53 -28.73
C ILE A 139 9.93 -30.57 -27.87
N PHE A 140 9.25 -31.73 -27.85
CA PHE A 140 8.16 -31.97 -26.89
C PHE A 140 8.68 -32.49 -25.55
N ASP A 141 9.65 -33.39 -25.60
CA ASP A 141 10.33 -33.95 -24.45
C ASP A 141 11.82 -34.14 -24.77
N LEU A 142 12.67 -33.31 -24.19
CA LEU A 142 14.10 -33.34 -24.43
C LEU A 142 14.74 -34.64 -23.94
N LYS A 143 14.23 -35.23 -22.85
CA LYS A 143 14.71 -36.48 -22.28
C LYS A 143 14.41 -37.65 -23.27
N ALA A 144 13.19 -37.74 -23.71
CA ALA A 144 12.81 -38.77 -24.68
C ALA A 144 13.61 -38.68 -26.00
N GLN A 145 13.85 -37.44 -26.48
CA GLN A 145 14.66 -37.22 -27.69
C GLN A 145 16.12 -37.60 -27.49
N SER A 146 16.70 -37.28 -26.33
CA SER A 146 18.05 -37.68 -25.96
C SER A 146 18.20 -39.20 -25.86
N ASP A 147 17.22 -39.87 -25.24
CA ASP A 147 17.25 -41.33 -25.09
C ASP A 147 17.17 -42.02 -26.46
N VAL A 148 16.36 -41.51 -27.41
CA VAL A 148 16.30 -42.04 -28.78
C VAL A 148 17.62 -41.86 -29.52
N GLN A 149 18.25 -40.69 -29.46
CA GLN A 149 19.53 -40.45 -30.10
C GLN A 149 20.68 -41.26 -29.50
N MET A 150 20.72 -41.39 -28.20
CA MET A 150 21.72 -42.25 -27.50
C MET A 150 21.52 -43.72 -27.88
N GLY A 151 20.25 -44.16 -27.97
CA GLY A 151 19.93 -45.51 -28.49
C GLY A 151 20.36 -45.77 -29.91
N LEU A 152 20.26 -44.75 -30.80
CA LEU A 152 20.80 -44.85 -32.17
C LEU A 152 22.33 -45.00 -32.18
N VAL A 153 23.03 -44.17 -31.39
CA VAL A 153 24.52 -44.26 -31.26
C VAL A 153 24.92 -45.64 -30.75
N SER A 154 24.25 -46.17 -29.74
CA SER A 154 24.50 -47.50 -29.19
C SER A 154 24.36 -48.60 -30.29
N LYS A 155 23.28 -48.56 -31.07
CA LYS A 155 23.08 -49.51 -32.19
C LYS A 155 24.16 -49.42 -33.24
N LEU A 156 24.60 -48.21 -33.62
CA LEU A 156 25.71 -48.01 -34.57
C LEU A 156 27.05 -48.53 -34.00
N GLN A 157 27.28 -48.38 -32.70
CA GLN A 157 28.46 -48.95 -32.04
C GLN A 157 28.43 -50.45 -31.99
N ASP A 158 27.27 -51.06 -31.71
CA ASP A 158 27.13 -52.54 -31.77
C ASP A 158 27.41 -53.08 -33.19
N GLU A 159 26.86 -52.43 -34.26
CA GLU A 159 27.13 -52.78 -35.62
C GLU A 159 28.65 -52.63 -35.97
N LEU A 160 29.30 -51.55 -35.51
CA LEU A 160 30.70 -51.32 -35.69
C LEU A 160 31.52 -52.45 -35.07
N ILE A 161 31.21 -52.92 -33.88
CA ILE A 161 31.89 -54.03 -33.21
C ILE A 161 31.73 -55.31 -34.02
N VAL A 162 30.55 -55.59 -34.53
CA VAL A 162 30.31 -56.78 -35.41
C VAL A 162 31.17 -56.73 -36.66
N ILE A 163 31.21 -55.58 -37.38
CA ILE A 163 32.03 -55.40 -38.57
C ILE A 163 33.53 -55.51 -38.28
N GLN A 164 33.99 -54.94 -37.19
CA GLN A 164 35.39 -55.05 -36.73
C GLN A 164 35.76 -56.52 -36.46
N THR A 165 34.92 -57.25 -35.73
CA THR A 165 35.13 -58.66 -35.42
C THR A 165 35.18 -59.52 -36.71
N GLN A 166 34.28 -59.26 -37.66
CA GLN A 166 34.28 -59.92 -38.98
C GLN A 166 35.56 -59.61 -39.78
N LEU A 167 35.95 -58.34 -39.79
CA LEU A 167 37.21 -57.90 -40.46
C LEU A 167 38.38 -58.58 -39.88
N ASP A 168 38.54 -58.66 -38.58
CA ASP A 168 39.66 -59.31 -37.88
C ASP A 168 39.72 -60.85 -38.16
N GLN A 169 38.56 -61.48 -38.10
CA GLN A 169 38.44 -62.92 -38.45
C GLN A 169 38.85 -63.22 -39.88
N VAL A 170 38.28 -62.41 -40.85
CA VAL A 170 38.65 -62.66 -42.29
C VAL A 170 40.07 -62.35 -42.57
N LYS A 171 40.64 -61.30 -41.96
CA LYS A 171 42.07 -61.00 -42.10
C LYS A 171 43.01 -62.10 -41.50
N ALA A 172 42.60 -62.70 -40.37
CA ALA A 172 43.37 -63.75 -39.71
C ALA A 172 43.39 -65.08 -40.50
N VAL A 173 42.26 -65.39 -41.20
CA VAL A 173 42.14 -66.67 -41.88
C VAL A 173 42.49 -66.55 -43.39
N THR A 174 42.15 -65.47 -44.06
CA THR A 174 42.29 -65.24 -45.47
C THR A 174 42.70 -63.80 -45.79
N PRO A 175 44.00 -63.43 -45.66
CA PRO A 175 44.42 -62.02 -45.81
C PRO A 175 44.13 -61.36 -47.17
N GLU A 176 44.03 -62.17 -48.23
CA GLU A 176 43.73 -61.70 -49.61
C GLU A 176 42.26 -61.81 -49.98
N ASN A 177 41.33 -61.90 -49.02
CA ASN A 177 39.89 -62.03 -49.27
C ASN A 177 39.33 -60.76 -49.94
N PRO A 178 38.66 -60.88 -51.09
CA PRO A 178 38.07 -59.72 -51.79
C PRO A 178 36.95 -58.96 -51.01
N GLN A 179 36.49 -59.50 -49.90
CA GLN A 179 35.52 -58.84 -49.00
C GLN A 179 36.18 -57.81 -48.08
N ILE A 180 37.49 -57.88 -47.82
CA ILE A 180 38.20 -57.01 -46.89
C ILE A 180 38.01 -55.50 -47.23
N PRO A 181 38.18 -55.07 -48.50
CA PRO A 181 37.99 -53.67 -48.85
C PRO A 181 36.57 -53.17 -48.56
N GLY A 182 35.54 -54.02 -48.77
CA GLY A 182 34.13 -53.70 -48.45
C GLY A 182 33.90 -53.55 -46.96
N LEU A 183 34.44 -54.44 -46.15
CA LEU A 183 34.35 -54.36 -44.67
C LEU A 183 35.05 -53.14 -44.13
N ILE A 184 36.23 -52.76 -44.66
CA ILE A 184 36.96 -51.53 -44.27
C ILE A 184 36.13 -50.27 -44.62
N ALA A 185 35.53 -50.26 -45.82
CA ALA A 185 34.67 -49.16 -46.24
C ALA A 185 33.44 -49.02 -45.31
N ARG A 186 32.84 -50.14 -44.91
CA ARG A 186 31.70 -50.16 -43.96
C ARG A 186 32.12 -49.69 -42.55
N GLU A 187 33.24 -50.16 -42.03
CA GLU A 187 33.79 -49.70 -40.75
C GLU A 187 34.01 -48.19 -40.75
N LYS A 188 34.63 -47.66 -41.81
CA LYS A 188 34.88 -46.23 -41.97
C LYS A 188 33.59 -45.41 -42.02
N SER A 189 32.59 -45.93 -42.71
CA SER A 189 31.25 -45.28 -42.78
C SER A 189 30.58 -45.25 -41.44
N LEU A 190 30.56 -46.36 -40.69
CA LEU A 190 29.99 -46.43 -39.33
C LEU A 190 30.69 -45.50 -38.36
N ARG A 191 32.03 -45.44 -38.34
CA ARG A 191 32.81 -44.51 -37.52
C ARG A 191 32.46 -43.05 -37.84
N LYS A 192 32.31 -42.71 -39.12
CA LYS A 192 31.89 -41.38 -39.57
C LYS A 192 30.49 -41.04 -39.07
N GLU A 193 29.56 -41.96 -39.20
CA GLU A 193 28.15 -41.77 -38.76
C GLU A 193 28.08 -41.59 -37.24
N ILE A 194 28.76 -42.46 -36.45
CA ILE A 194 28.89 -42.34 -34.98
C ILE A 194 29.47 -40.96 -34.60
N SER A 195 30.53 -40.56 -35.30
CA SER A 195 31.13 -39.24 -35.02
C SER A 195 30.18 -38.08 -35.33
N GLN A 196 29.39 -38.18 -36.39
CA GLN A 196 28.37 -37.18 -36.73
C GLN A 196 27.25 -37.12 -35.67
N GLN A 197 26.73 -38.30 -35.27
CA GLN A 197 25.71 -38.39 -34.24
C GLN A 197 26.19 -37.88 -32.89
N MET A 198 27.40 -38.23 -32.48
CA MET A 198 28.03 -37.73 -31.26
C MET A 198 28.24 -36.20 -31.27
N LYS A 199 28.63 -35.65 -32.43
CA LYS A 199 28.72 -34.19 -32.59
C LYS A 199 27.36 -33.52 -32.51
N ALA A 200 26.30 -34.13 -33.01
CA ALA A 200 24.95 -33.63 -32.87
C ALA A 200 24.45 -33.63 -31.41
N ILE A 201 24.93 -34.62 -30.62
CA ILE A 201 24.57 -34.69 -29.18
C ILE A 201 25.43 -33.72 -28.34
N SER A 202 26.77 -33.78 -28.47
CA SER A 202 27.71 -33.11 -27.54
C SER A 202 28.53 -32.01 -28.18
N GLY A 203 28.42 -31.78 -29.49
CA GLY A 203 29.25 -30.79 -30.20
C GLY A 203 28.86 -29.36 -29.84
N GLY A 204 29.89 -28.45 -29.78
CA GLY A 204 29.73 -27.04 -29.40
C GLY A 204 29.05 -26.14 -30.44
N GLY A 205 28.27 -26.67 -31.38
CA GLY A 205 27.47 -25.90 -32.35
C GLY A 205 26.11 -25.47 -31.78
N GLU A 206 25.58 -24.37 -32.27
CA GLU A 206 24.28 -23.83 -31.85
C GLU A 206 23.12 -24.82 -31.95
N GLY A 207 23.21 -25.87 -32.78
CA GLY A 207 22.19 -26.91 -32.95
C GLY A 207 22.44 -28.21 -32.17
N SER A 208 23.43 -28.28 -31.27
CA SER A 208 23.68 -29.49 -30.48
C SER A 208 22.61 -29.69 -29.41
N LEU A 209 22.26 -30.96 -29.16
CA LEU A 209 21.29 -31.32 -28.08
C LEU A 209 21.72 -30.78 -26.71
N SER A 210 23.01 -30.73 -26.43
CA SER A 210 23.55 -30.20 -25.19
C SER A 210 23.24 -28.71 -25.02
N ASN A 211 23.42 -27.89 -26.06
CA ASN A 211 23.09 -26.48 -26.03
C ASN A 211 21.56 -26.24 -25.98
N GLN A 212 20.81 -27.04 -26.73
CA GLN A 212 19.35 -27.01 -26.66
C GLN A 212 18.84 -27.42 -25.28
N ALA A 213 19.49 -28.39 -24.62
CA ALA A 213 19.16 -28.80 -23.26
C ALA A 213 19.40 -27.68 -22.24
N ALA A 214 20.54 -26.99 -22.35
CA ALA A 214 20.86 -25.87 -21.45
C ALA A 214 19.86 -24.72 -21.62
N GLU A 215 19.48 -24.35 -22.86
CA GLU A 215 18.55 -23.29 -23.13
C GLU A 215 17.11 -23.69 -22.73
N TYR A 216 16.71 -24.94 -23.00
CA TYR A 216 15.42 -25.46 -22.52
C TYR A 216 15.32 -25.38 -21.00
N GLN A 217 16.37 -25.83 -20.29
CA GLN A 217 16.38 -25.78 -18.82
C GLN A 217 16.26 -24.36 -18.29
N ARG A 218 16.93 -23.40 -18.94
CA ARG A 218 16.83 -21.98 -18.56
C ARG A 218 15.38 -21.47 -18.69
N VAL A 219 14.77 -21.66 -19.86
CA VAL A 219 13.39 -21.18 -20.13
C VAL A 219 12.36 -21.92 -19.27
N TYR A 220 12.59 -23.20 -19.02
CA TYR A 220 11.75 -24.01 -18.13
C TYR A 220 11.80 -23.49 -16.69
N LEU A 221 13.00 -23.22 -16.16
CA LEU A 221 13.19 -22.66 -14.81
C LEU A 221 12.59 -21.26 -14.69
N GLU A 222 12.70 -20.44 -15.73
CA GLU A 222 12.06 -19.11 -15.76
C GLU A 222 10.54 -19.23 -15.65
N ASN A 223 9.93 -20.18 -16.37
CA ASN A 223 8.49 -20.45 -16.26
C ASN A 223 8.10 -20.95 -14.86
N GLU A 224 8.85 -21.93 -14.31
CA GLU A 224 8.59 -22.45 -12.94
C GLU A 224 8.74 -21.37 -11.89
N LEU A 225 9.75 -20.50 -12.02
CA LEU A 225 9.96 -19.37 -11.11
C LEU A 225 8.78 -18.38 -11.19
N ALA A 226 8.32 -18.06 -12.40
CA ALA A 226 7.17 -17.17 -12.60
C ALA A 226 5.90 -17.74 -11.96
N GLU A 227 5.63 -19.03 -12.13
CA GLU A 227 4.48 -19.71 -11.50
C GLU A 227 4.57 -19.67 -9.97
N LYS A 228 5.76 -19.91 -9.39
CA LYS A 228 5.98 -19.78 -7.93
C LYS A 228 5.81 -18.36 -7.43
N GLN A 229 6.25 -17.36 -8.21
CA GLN A 229 6.03 -15.95 -7.89
C GLN A 229 4.54 -15.60 -7.90
N LEU A 230 3.77 -16.10 -8.86
CA LEU A 230 2.32 -15.90 -8.92
C LEU A 230 1.63 -16.52 -7.70
N ALA A 231 1.97 -17.76 -7.34
CA ALA A 231 1.41 -18.42 -6.16
C ALA A 231 1.71 -17.64 -4.86
N ALA A 232 2.94 -17.12 -4.71
CA ALA A 232 3.32 -16.28 -3.59
C ALA A 232 2.57 -14.93 -3.58
N ALA A 233 2.38 -14.30 -4.75
CA ALA A 233 1.63 -13.07 -4.89
C ALA A 233 0.15 -13.26 -4.52
N MET A 234 -0.49 -14.35 -4.93
CA MET A 234 -1.86 -14.71 -4.56
C MET A 234 -2.00 -14.92 -3.04
N THR A 235 -1.05 -15.62 -2.43
CA THR A 235 -1.03 -15.79 -0.96
C THR A 235 -0.87 -14.45 -0.24
N SER A 236 -0.02 -13.56 -0.79
CA SER A 236 0.16 -12.21 -0.25
C SER A 236 -1.12 -11.37 -0.37
N LEU A 237 -1.85 -11.49 -1.47
CA LEU A 237 -3.15 -10.82 -1.66
C LEU A 237 -4.18 -11.28 -0.62
N GLU A 238 -4.28 -12.57 -0.37
CA GLU A 238 -5.20 -13.09 0.66
C GLU A 238 -4.79 -12.61 2.06
N SER A 239 -3.49 -12.56 2.34
CA SER A 239 -2.97 -12.00 3.60
C SER A 239 -3.27 -10.50 3.72
N ALA A 240 -3.12 -9.74 2.62
CA ALA A 240 -3.43 -8.31 2.59
C ALA A 240 -4.93 -8.04 2.81
N LYS A 241 -5.82 -8.85 2.26
CA LYS A 241 -7.27 -8.78 2.51
C LYS A 241 -7.58 -9.03 3.99
N ALA A 242 -7.02 -10.10 4.56
CA ALA A 242 -7.23 -10.44 5.97
C ALA A 242 -6.69 -9.35 6.92
N GLU A 243 -5.54 -8.76 6.61
CA GLU A 243 -4.95 -7.67 7.40
C GLU A 243 -5.75 -6.37 7.26
N ALA A 244 -6.20 -6.03 6.04
CA ALA A 244 -7.04 -4.86 5.80
C ALA A 244 -8.38 -4.92 6.57
N ASP A 245 -8.92 -6.11 6.77
CA ASP A 245 -10.14 -6.30 7.57
C ASP A 245 -9.86 -6.23 9.10
N ARG A 246 -8.63 -6.50 9.53
CA ARG A 246 -8.23 -6.41 10.95
C ARG A 246 -7.85 -5.01 11.38
N GLN A 247 -7.24 -4.21 10.50
CA GLN A 247 -6.73 -2.87 10.81
C GLN A 247 -7.81 -1.77 10.70
N GLN A 248 -9.02 -2.05 11.16
CA GLN A 248 -10.07 -1.04 11.20
C GLN A 248 -9.93 -0.18 12.45
N LEU A 249 -9.90 1.13 12.26
CA LEU A 249 -10.02 2.09 13.34
C LEU A 249 -11.50 2.22 13.72
N TYR A 250 -11.81 2.10 15.00
CA TYR A 250 -13.17 2.29 15.52
C TYR A 250 -13.23 3.57 16.33
N LEU A 251 -14.27 4.37 16.09
CA LEU A 251 -14.64 5.45 16.97
C LEU A 251 -15.75 4.94 17.91
N GLU A 252 -15.37 4.65 19.15
CA GLU A 252 -16.35 4.25 20.16
C GLU A 252 -16.73 5.47 21.00
N VAL A 253 -18.03 5.74 21.08
CA VAL A 253 -18.57 6.85 21.88
C VAL A 253 -18.81 6.36 23.30
N ILE A 254 -17.85 6.60 24.18
CA ILE A 254 -17.89 6.15 25.59
C ILE A 254 -19.01 6.88 26.35
N SER A 255 -19.22 8.18 26.09
CA SER A 255 -20.24 8.98 26.73
C SER A 255 -20.97 9.82 25.70
N GLN A 256 -22.31 9.76 25.74
CA GLN A 256 -23.15 10.59 24.89
C GLN A 256 -23.12 12.05 25.31
N PRO A 257 -23.20 13.02 24.36
CA PRO A 257 -23.22 14.43 24.70
C PRO A 257 -24.37 14.77 25.65
N ASN A 258 -24.00 15.26 26.81
CA ASN A 258 -24.96 15.67 27.84
C ASN A 258 -25.55 17.06 27.51
N LYS A 259 -26.81 17.26 27.92
CA LYS A 259 -27.43 18.59 27.95
C LYS A 259 -27.25 19.15 29.37
N PRO A 260 -26.35 20.14 29.58
CA PRO A 260 -26.12 20.68 30.92
C PRO A 260 -27.33 21.43 31.44
N ASP A 261 -27.68 21.19 32.70
CA ASP A 261 -28.75 21.88 33.40
C ASP A 261 -28.34 23.23 34.00
N LEU A 262 -27.02 23.40 34.21
CA LEU A 262 -26.43 24.62 34.77
C LEU A 262 -25.44 25.26 33.75
N ALA A 263 -25.44 26.58 33.70
CA ALA A 263 -24.48 27.33 32.91
C ALA A 263 -23.10 27.24 33.56
N HIS A 264 -22.12 26.69 32.82
CA HIS A 264 -20.71 26.61 33.25
C HIS A 264 -19.97 27.91 33.05
N GLU A 265 -20.39 28.76 32.11
CA GLU A 265 -19.77 30.05 31.81
C GLU A 265 -20.85 31.15 31.71
N PRO A 266 -20.54 32.42 32.05
CA PRO A 266 -19.30 32.89 32.68
C PRO A 266 -19.23 32.56 34.17
N ASN A 267 -18.04 32.39 34.71
CA ASN A 267 -17.82 32.29 36.16
C ASN A 267 -18.15 33.63 36.84
N ARG A 268 -19.41 33.83 37.13
CA ARG A 268 -19.96 35.13 37.57
C ARG A 268 -19.24 35.71 38.79
N LEU A 269 -18.94 34.87 39.80
CA LEU A 269 -18.23 35.32 41.02
C LEU A 269 -16.81 35.78 40.69
N TYR A 270 -16.10 35.01 39.87
CA TYR A 270 -14.72 35.38 39.46
C TYR A 270 -14.70 36.70 38.69
N ASN A 271 -15.60 36.87 37.72
CA ASN A 271 -15.69 38.09 36.93
C ASN A 271 -16.06 39.31 37.73
N ILE A 272 -16.93 39.18 38.73
CA ILE A 272 -17.30 40.28 39.64
C ILE A 272 -16.06 40.69 40.48
N VAL A 273 -15.36 39.72 41.08
CA VAL A 273 -14.15 39.99 41.88
C VAL A 273 -13.05 40.60 41.01
N ALA A 274 -12.81 40.04 39.80
CA ALA A 274 -11.80 40.57 38.90
C ALA A 274 -12.10 42.02 38.45
N THR A 275 -13.36 42.32 38.13
CA THR A 275 -13.81 43.68 37.76
C THR A 275 -13.63 44.64 38.94
N PHE A 276 -13.96 44.21 40.15
CA PHE A 276 -13.76 45.01 41.37
C PHE A 276 -12.27 45.33 41.64
N VAL A 277 -11.41 44.34 41.53
CA VAL A 277 -9.96 44.52 41.70
C VAL A 277 -9.39 45.47 40.64
N ILE A 278 -9.76 45.31 39.39
CA ILE A 278 -9.34 46.21 38.30
C ILE A 278 -9.83 47.63 38.58
N GLY A 279 -11.07 47.79 39.01
CA GLY A 279 -11.66 49.07 39.36
C GLY A 279 -10.91 49.74 40.49
N LEU A 280 -10.51 49.00 41.53
CA LEU A 280 -9.68 49.49 42.62
C LEU A 280 -8.30 49.98 42.18
N ILE A 281 -7.65 49.23 41.27
CA ILE A 281 -6.36 49.62 40.68
C ILE A 281 -6.49 50.93 39.90
N VAL A 282 -7.47 51.04 39.03
CA VAL A 282 -7.74 52.26 38.24
C VAL A 282 -8.05 53.42 39.14
N TYR A 283 -8.87 53.23 40.18
CA TYR A 283 -9.16 54.26 41.19
C TYR A 283 -7.86 54.72 41.92
N GLY A 284 -7.01 53.78 42.38
CA GLY A 284 -5.74 54.09 43.01
C GLY A 284 -4.82 54.93 42.11
N ILE A 285 -4.71 54.58 40.83
CA ILE A 285 -3.93 55.34 39.85
C ILE A 285 -4.51 56.75 39.69
N ALA A 286 -5.82 56.88 39.58
CA ALA A 286 -6.49 58.17 39.43
C ALA A 286 -6.29 59.09 40.65
N VAL A 287 -6.33 58.52 41.86
CA VAL A 287 -6.03 59.25 43.12
C VAL A 287 -4.58 59.72 43.16
N LEU A 288 -3.63 58.87 42.82
CA LEU A 288 -2.21 59.20 42.75
C LEU A 288 -1.93 60.34 41.74
N LEU A 289 -2.51 60.23 40.53
CA LEU A 289 -2.39 61.26 39.50
C LEU A 289 -2.98 62.60 39.98
N SER A 290 -4.16 62.57 40.61
CA SER A 290 -4.81 63.80 41.14
C SER A 290 -4.01 64.43 42.29
N ALA A 291 -3.38 63.62 43.14
CA ALA A 291 -2.49 64.07 44.17
C ALA A 291 -1.22 64.74 43.61
N SER A 292 -0.57 64.11 42.64
CA SER A 292 0.58 64.62 41.92
C SER A 292 0.31 65.96 41.21
N ILE A 293 -0.84 66.11 40.58
CA ILE A 293 -1.25 67.35 39.92
C ILE A 293 -1.48 68.47 40.97
N ARG A 294 -2.03 68.12 42.11
CA ARG A 294 -2.21 69.12 43.21
C ARG A 294 -0.88 69.57 43.78
N GLU A 295 0.08 68.70 43.99
CA GLU A 295 1.41 68.99 44.49
C GLU A 295 2.24 69.88 43.53
N HIS A 296 2.05 69.71 42.23
CA HIS A 296 2.72 70.58 41.25
C HIS A 296 2.06 71.95 41.00
N LYS A 297 0.91 72.21 41.64
CA LYS A 297 0.16 73.48 41.48
C LYS A 297 0.35 74.44 42.69
N ASN A 298 1.00 73.97 43.71
CA ASN A 298 1.44 74.77 44.83
C ASN A 298 2.96 75.02 44.73
#